data_2d0670266125fade04888e95a8d4ace9
#
_entry.id   2d0670266125fade04888e95a8d4ace9
#
_cell.length_a   1.000
_cell.length_b   1.000
_cell.length_c   1.000
_cell.angle_alpha   90.00
_cell.angle_beta   90.00
_cell.angle_gamma   90.00
#
_symmetry.space_group_name_H-M   'P 1'
#
loop_
_entity.id
_entity.type
_entity.pdbx_description
1 polymer ?
#
loop_
_entity_poly.entity_id
_entity_poly.type
_entity_poly.pdbx_seq_one_letter_code
_entity_poly.pdbx_strand_id
1 'polypeptide(L)'
;MELTDEVIATVVGGAATEIFGVVGMASKNALKDNFQALLGKENYAKGVVVKAAEDGSIAVDVYTVLSYGTKISEVSKNIQESVRFSLENQLGITAQTVNVYIQNIKVVGE
;
A
#
# COMPACT_ATOMS: atom_id res chain seq x y z
N MET A 1 3.20 19.06 -14.36
CA MET A 1 2.59 17.74 -14.21
C MET A 1 1.81 17.68 -12.92
N GLU A 2 0.56 17.33 -13.02
CA GLU A 2 -0.30 17.26 -11.84
C GLU A 2 -0.26 15.87 -11.23
N LEU A 3 0.01 15.80 -9.91
CA LEU A 3 0.03 14.52 -9.20
C LEU A 3 -1.36 14.23 -8.67
N THR A 4 -2.01 13.25 -9.26
CA THR A 4 -3.33 12.80 -8.81
C THR A 4 -3.17 11.72 -7.74
N ASP A 5 -4.23 11.50 -6.97
CA ASP A 5 -4.25 10.42 -5.99
C ASP A 5 -4.02 9.06 -6.65
N GLU A 6 -4.48 8.90 -7.88
CA GLU A 6 -4.28 7.66 -8.63
C GLU A 6 -2.80 7.41 -8.94
N VAL A 7 -2.05 8.45 -9.32
CA VAL A 7 -0.61 8.33 -9.56
C VAL A 7 0.11 7.98 -8.27
N ILE A 8 -0.23 8.66 -7.19
CA ILE A 8 0.36 8.39 -5.87
C ILE A 8 0.06 6.96 -5.45
N ALA A 9 -1.20 6.52 -5.61
CA ALA A 9 -1.61 5.17 -5.24
C ALA A 9 -0.87 4.10 -6.05
N THR A 10 -0.61 4.36 -7.33
CA THR A 10 0.13 3.43 -8.18
C THR A 10 1.56 3.26 -7.69
N VAL A 11 2.22 4.35 -7.32
CA VAL A 11 3.59 4.31 -6.79
C VAL A 11 3.60 3.58 -5.44
N VAL A 12 2.65 3.90 -4.57
CA VAL A 12 2.53 3.27 -3.24
C VAL A 12 2.30 1.77 -3.38
N GLY A 13 1.33 1.38 -4.21
CA GLY A 13 1.02 -0.03 -4.43
C GLY A 13 2.20 -0.79 -5.02
N GLY A 14 2.90 -0.19 -5.97
CA GLY A 14 4.10 -0.79 -6.55
C GLY A 14 5.19 -1.01 -5.52
N ALA A 15 5.43 -0.03 -4.67
CA ALA A 15 6.43 -0.13 -3.60
C ALA A 15 6.06 -1.22 -2.58
N ALA A 16 4.79 -1.27 -2.19
CA ALA A 16 4.33 -2.24 -1.20
C ALA A 16 4.42 -3.68 -1.73
N THR A 17 4.04 -3.89 -2.99
CA THR A 17 4.00 -5.25 -3.56
C THR A 17 5.38 -5.83 -3.86
N GLU A 18 6.43 -5.02 -3.85
CA GLU A 18 7.81 -5.50 -4.00
C GLU A 18 8.38 -6.08 -2.73
N ILE A 19 7.75 -5.85 -1.59
CA ILE A 19 8.27 -6.29 -0.29
C ILE A 19 8.03 -7.78 -0.11
N PHE A 20 9.07 -8.50 0.30
CA PHE A 20 8.96 -9.92 0.62
C PHE A 20 7.92 -10.14 1.71
N GLY A 21 7.02 -11.08 1.48
CA GLY A 21 5.93 -11.36 2.38
C GLY A 21 4.60 -10.72 1.99
N VAL A 22 4.61 -9.80 1.02
CA VAL A 22 3.39 -9.18 0.51
C VAL A 22 2.90 -9.98 -0.68
N VAL A 23 1.69 -10.52 -0.58
CA VAL A 23 1.03 -11.23 -1.68
C VAL A 23 0.47 -10.25 -2.68
N GLY A 24 -0.06 -9.14 -2.21
CA GLY A 24 -0.60 -8.11 -3.08
C GLY A 24 -1.39 -7.06 -2.31
N MET A 25 -2.08 -6.23 -3.07
CA MET A 25 -2.94 -5.18 -2.53
C MET A 25 -4.38 -5.66 -2.46
N ALA A 26 -5.12 -5.15 -1.49
CA ALA A 26 -6.55 -5.42 -1.35
C ALA A 26 -7.32 -4.12 -1.35
N SER A 27 -8.60 -4.19 -1.70
CA SER A 27 -9.48 -3.04 -1.60
C SER A 27 -9.69 -2.65 -0.14
N LYS A 28 -9.75 -1.35 0.15
CA LYS A 28 -10.07 -0.86 1.49
C LYS A 28 -11.47 -1.32 1.95
N ASN A 29 -12.33 -1.69 1.01
CA ASN A 29 -13.68 -2.17 1.29
C ASN A 29 -13.82 -3.69 1.13
N ALA A 30 -12.71 -4.43 1.12
CA ALA A 30 -12.72 -5.87 0.83
C ALA A 30 -13.64 -6.66 1.76
N LEU A 31 -13.61 -6.35 3.06
CA LEU A 31 -14.45 -7.06 4.03
C LEU A 31 -15.92 -6.69 3.89
N LYS A 32 -16.20 -5.42 3.64
CA LYS A 32 -17.56 -4.92 3.50
C LYS A 32 -18.23 -5.44 2.24
N ASP A 33 -17.47 -5.51 1.16
CA ASP A 33 -17.98 -5.89 -0.16
C ASP A 33 -17.88 -7.39 -0.42
N ASN A 34 -17.40 -8.15 0.54
CA ASN A 34 -17.13 -9.58 0.37
C ASN A 34 -16.16 -9.84 -0.79
N PHE A 35 -15.34 -8.86 -1.12
CA PHE A 35 -14.47 -8.91 -2.28
C PHE A 35 -13.04 -9.19 -1.82
N GLN A 36 -12.60 -10.43 -2.00
CA GLN A 36 -11.31 -10.89 -1.49
C GLN A 36 -10.24 -11.04 -2.56
N ALA A 37 -10.52 -10.62 -3.77
CA ALA A 37 -9.55 -10.71 -4.85
C ALA A 37 -8.44 -9.67 -4.67
N LEU A 38 -7.24 -10.03 -5.08
CA LEU A 38 -6.13 -9.10 -5.11
C LEU A 38 -6.36 -8.06 -6.20
N LEU A 39 -5.95 -6.83 -5.91
CA LEU A 39 -6.04 -5.75 -6.88
C LEU A 39 -4.93 -5.87 -7.91
N GLY A 40 -5.28 -5.71 -9.18
CA GLY A 40 -4.29 -5.51 -10.23
C GLY A 40 -3.71 -4.10 -10.15
N LYS A 41 -2.59 -3.90 -10.85
CA LYS A 41 -1.87 -2.64 -10.82
C LYS A 41 -2.76 -1.44 -11.19
N GLU A 42 -3.67 -1.62 -12.12
CA GLU A 42 -4.58 -0.57 -12.58
C GLU A 42 -5.63 -0.20 -11.54
N ASN A 43 -5.78 -1.00 -10.50
CA ASN A 43 -6.79 -0.78 -9.46
C ASN A 43 -6.18 -0.47 -8.09
N TYR A 44 -4.90 -0.18 -8.00
CA TYR A 44 -4.24 0.09 -6.72
C TYR A 44 -4.88 1.25 -5.96
N ALA A 45 -5.50 2.19 -6.66
CA ALA A 45 -6.20 3.31 -6.02
C ALA A 45 -7.30 2.85 -5.07
N LYS A 46 -7.86 1.66 -5.28
CA LYS A 46 -8.88 1.09 -4.40
C LYS A 46 -8.32 0.58 -3.08
N GLY A 47 -7.02 0.40 -3.01
CA GLY A 47 -6.32 -0.10 -1.81
C GLY A 47 -5.42 0.92 -1.15
N VAL A 48 -5.46 2.17 -1.59
CA VAL A 48 -4.63 3.24 -1.04
C VAL A 48 -5.50 4.45 -0.76
N VAL A 49 -5.41 4.98 0.46
CA VAL A 49 -6.08 6.23 0.83
C VAL A 49 -5.01 7.30 1.01
N VAL A 50 -5.14 8.40 0.28
CA VAL A 50 -4.20 9.51 0.34
C VAL A 50 -4.87 10.71 1.00
N LYS A 51 -4.25 11.23 2.04
CA LYS A 51 -4.75 12.40 2.77
C LYS A 51 -3.69 13.49 2.73
N ALA A 52 -4.03 14.65 2.19
CA ALA A 52 -3.10 15.77 2.10
C ALA A 52 -3.09 16.55 3.41
N ALA A 53 -1.89 16.95 3.84
CA ALA A 53 -1.71 17.84 4.98
C ALA A 53 -1.46 19.26 4.48
N GLU A 54 -1.66 20.24 5.37
CA GLU A 54 -1.50 21.65 5.01
C GLU A 54 -0.07 22.04 4.66
N ASP A 55 0.90 21.32 5.20
CA ASP A 55 2.33 21.61 4.96
C ASP A 55 2.87 20.99 3.66
N GLY A 56 2.01 20.37 2.86
CA GLY A 56 2.41 19.72 1.61
C GLY A 56 2.81 18.27 1.76
N SER A 57 2.89 17.75 2.97
CA SER A 57 3.12 16.32 3.19
C SER A 57 1.82 15.56 3.04
N ILE A 58 1.91 14.22 3.00
CA ILE A 58 0.73 13.38 2.90
C ILE A 58 0.76 12.28 3.98
N ALA A 59 -0.42 11.77 4.30
CA ALA A 59 -0.60 10.54 5.05
C ALA A 59 -1.19 9.51 4.12
N VAL A 60 -0.70 8.29 4.17
CA VAL A 60 -1.12 7.23 3.26
C VAL A 60 -1.54 6.01 4.06
N ASP A 61 -2.70 5.47 3.72
CA ASP A 61 -3.17 4.17 4.24
C ASP A 61 -3.05 3.15 3.13
N VAL A 62 -2.41 2.02 3.43
CA VAL A 62 -2.13 0.97 2.44
C VAL A 62 -2.79 -0.32 2.92
N TYR A 63 -3.64 -0.90 2.08
CA TYR A 63 -4.36 -2.13 2.39
C TYR A 63 -3.75 -3.29 1.64
N THR A 64 -3.25 -4.28 2.38
CA THR A 64 -2.41 -5.35 1.83
C THR A 64 -2.92 -6.72 2.22
N VAL A 65 -2.43 -7.72 1.49
CA VAL A 65 -2.57 -9.14 1.82
C VAL A 65 -1.18 -9.70 2.00
N LEU A 66 -0.92 -10.33 3.14
CA LEU A 66 0.38 -10.89 3.46
C LEU A 66 0.39 -12.41 3.34
N SER A 67 1.57 -12.96 3.16
CA SER A 67 1.79 -14.39 3.13
C SER A 67 1.82 -14.96 4.55
N TYR A 68 1.17 -16.11 4.75
CA TYR A 68 1.21 -16.83 6.02
C TYR A 68 2.64 -17.19 6.37
N GLY A 69 2.96 -17.06 7.64
CA GLY A 69 4.29 -17.42 8.14
C GLY A 69 5.31 -16.29 8.11
N THR A 70 4.95 -15.12 7.56
CA THR A 70 5.84 -13.98 7.60
C THR A 70 5.71 -13.23 8.93
N LYS A 71 6.75 -12.50 9.28
CA LYS A 71 6.74 -11.68 10.49
C LYS A 71 6.06 -10.35 10.16
N ILE A 72 4.81 -10.22 10.59
CA ILE A 72 3.94 -9.10 10.22
C ILE A 72 4.56 -7.75 10.55
N SER A 73 5.15 -7.62 11.74
CA SER A 73 5.76 -6.36 12.16
C SER A 73 6.93 -5.94 11.26
N GLU A 74 7.74 -6.90 10.82
CA GLU A 74 8.86 -6.60 9.93
C GLU A 74 8.38 -6.27 8.53
N VAL A 75 7.41 -7.03 8.01
CA VAL A 75 6.84 -6.77 6.69
C VAL A 75 6.20 -5.39 6.66
N SER A 76 5.43 -5.05 7.68
CA SER A 76 4.78 -3.74 7.78
C SER A 76 5.80 -2.59 7.80
N LYS A 77 6.87 -2.75 8.58
CA LYS A 77 7.95 -1.77 8.63
C LYS A 77 8.62 -1.61 7.28
N ASN A 78 8.90 -2.72 6.61
CA ASN A 78 9.52 -2.68 5.29
C ASN A 78 8.62 -2.01 4.26
N ILE A 79 7.32 -2.23 4.34
CA ILE A 79 6.35 -1.54 3.48
C ILE A 79 6.42 -0.03 3.74
N GLN A 80 6.40 0.38 5.00
CA GLN A 80 6.44 1.80 5.36
C GLN A 80 7.70 2.48 4.81
N GLU A 81 8.85 1.85 4.98
CA GLU A 81 10.12 2.40 4.49
C GLU A 81 10.16 2.48 2.98
N SER A 82 9.70 1.43 2.30
CA SER A 82 9.68 1.37 0.84
C SER A 82 8.74 2.42 0.25
N VAL A 83 7.56 2.58 0.85
CA VAL A 83 6.59 3.58 0.39
C VAL A 83 7.15 4.99 0.55
N ARG A 84 7.72 5.30 1.70
CA ARG A 84 8.32 6.61 1.93
C ARG A 84 9.44 6.91 0.94
N PHE A 85 10.31 5.94 0.74
CA PHE A 85 11.43 6.07 -0.18
C PHE A 85 10.94 6.31 -1.61
N SER A 86 9.98 5.53 -2.05
CA SER A 86 9.47 5.63 -3.42
C SER A 86 8.75 6.95 -3.67
N LEU A 87 7.96 7.42 -2.71
CA LEU A 87 7.28 8.71 -2.84
C LEU A 87 8.28 9.86 -2.92
N GLU A 88 9.29 9.86 -2.09
CA GLU A 88 10.33 10.88 -2.11
C GLU A 88 11.14 10.84 -3.39
N ASN A 89 11.60 9.66 -3.77
CA ASN A 89 12.49 9.47 -4.91
C ASN A 89 11.81 9.68 -6.25
N GLN A 90 10.59 9.18 -6.40
CA GLN A 90 9.90 9.21 -7.69
C GLN A 90 9.04 10.44 -7.86
N LEU A 91 8.44 10.94 -6.79
CA LEU A 91 7.46 12.02 -6.87
C LEU A 91 7.86 13.27 -6.08
N GLY A 92 8.92 13.21 -5.29
CA GLY A 92 9.34 14.34 -4.47
C GLY A 92 8.35 14.65 -3.35
N ILE A 93 7.57 13.68 -2.91
CA ILE A 93 6.54 13.85 -1.89
C ILE A 93 7.01 13.26 -0.58
N THR A 94 6.82 14.01 0.52
CA THR A 94 7.10 13.52 1.86
C THR A 94 5.85 12.86 2.45
N ALA A 95 5.97 11.61 2.82
CA ALA A 95 4.90 10.90 3.53
C ALA A 95 5.12 11.07 5.03
N GLN A 96 4.26 11.81 5.67
CA GLN A 96 4.31 12.03 7.12
C GLN A 96 3.99 10.74 7.88
N THR A 97 2.99 10.03 7.40
CA THR A 97 2.52 8.79 8.02
C THR A 97 2.20 7.77 6.94
N VAL A 98 2.64 6.54 7.15
CA VAL A 98 2.25 5.41 6.31
C VAL A 98 1.64 4.35 7.22
N ASN A 99 0.35 4.14 7.10
CA ASN A 99 -0.38 3.13 7.88
C ASN A 99 -0.60 1.89 7.01
N VAL A 100 -0.20 0.75 7.52
CA VAL A 100 -0.34 -0.52 6.80
C VAL A 100 -1.48 -1.30 7.45
N TYR A 101 -2.48 -1.63 6.65
CA TYR A 101 -3.62 -2.45 7.08
C TYR A 101 -3.53 -3.79 6.38
N ILE A 102 -3.66 -4.86 7.15
CA ILE A 102 -3.58 -6.21 6.62
C ILE A 102 -5.00 -6.77 6.55
N GLN A 103 -5.51 -6.89 5.32
CA GLN A 103 -6.89 -7.32 5.09
C GLN A 103 -7.03 -8.84 5.10
N ASN A 104 -5.97 -9.56 4.80
CA ASN A 104 -5.99 -11.00 4.76
C ASN A 104 -4.59 -11.56 4.83
N ILE A 105 -4.50 -12.83 5.21
CA ILE A 105 -3.25 -13.59 5.20
C ILE A 105 -3.51 -14.85 4.39
N LYS A 106 -2.67 -15.10 3.39
CA LYS A 106 -2.84 -16.22 2.48
C LYS A 106 -1.69 -17.21 2.59
N VAL A 107 -2.02 -18.49 2.46
CA VAL A 107 -1.01 -19.53 2.28
C VAL A 107 -0.63 -19.54 0.81
N VAL A 108 0.66 -19.39 0.54
CA VAL A 108 1.21 -19.26 -0.82
C VAL A 108 2.12 -20.45 -1.10
N GLY A 109 2.13 -20.91 -2.34
CA GLY A 109 3.02 -21.97 -2.76
C GLY A 109 2.43 -23.37 -2.70
N GLU A 110 1.13 -23.45 -2.56
CA GLU A 110 0.43 -24.75 -2.58
C GLU A 110 -0.27 -25.00 -3.92
#